data_27df27c0daacf20f52a6cef3950fd32b
#
_entry.id   27df27c0daacf20f52a6cef3950fd32b
#
_cell.length_a   1.000
_cell.length_b   1.000
_cell.length_c   1.000
_cell.angle_alpha   90.00
_cell.angle_beta   90.00
_cell.angle_gamma   90.00
#
_symmetry.space_group_name_H-M   'P 1'
#
loop_
_entity.id
_entity.type
_entity.pdbx_description
1 polymer ?
#
loop_
_entity_poly.entity_id
_entity_poly.type
_entity_poly.pdbx_seq_one_letter_code
_entity_poly.pdbx_strand_id
1 'polypeptide(L)'
;FLSISRDRFRGAAIEMIADRTISEQSHTVADKSLLKKAVHGHEEKKPMNKRSLQDHLFTMAFSGFVYPQIWEDPEVDIPALKIDGDSRIMTICSGGCNIMNYLTEAPKSIHAIDLNPSHVALGRLKKAAIKYLPDYESLFLFFGCADDPRNVANYDRYIAPHLDDFTRRHWDKVVFPHGRRINMFKKNLYKYGLLGKF
;
A
#
# COMPACT_ATOMS: atom_id res chain seq x y z
N PHE A 1 -7.84 -9.88 0.20
CA PHE A 1 -7.85 -10.17 -1.25
C PHE A 1 -8.41 -8.95 -1.96
N LEU A 2 -7.80 -8.51 -3.06
CA LEU A 2 -8.43 -7.57 -3.95
C LEU A 2 -9.71 -8.26 -4.45
N SER A 3 -10.88 -7.84 -3.98
CA SER A 3 -12.17 -8.40 -4.44
C SER A 3 -12.56 -7.85 -5.83
N ILE A 4 -11.59 -7.29 -6.55
CA ILE A 4 -11.78 -6.85 -7.93
C ILE A 4 -12.05 -8.10 -8.77
N SER A 5 -13.31 -8.31 -9.13
CA SER A 5 -13.68 -9.42 -9.99
C SER A 5 -13.04 -9.26 -11.37
N ARG A 6 -12.81 -10.40 -12.05
CA ARG A 6 -12.24 -10.43 -13.40
C ARG A 6 -13.02 -9.53 -14.39
N ASP A 7 -14.32 -9.44 -14.20
CA ASP A 7 -15.20 -8.66 -15.09
C ASP A 7 -15.10 -7.15 -14.80
N ARG A 8 -14.97 -6.74 -13.55
CA ARG A 8 -14.71 -5.34 -13.17
C ARG A 8 -13.32 -4.88 -13.63
N PHE A 9 -12.33 -5.79 -13.64
CA PHE A 9 -11.01 -5.48 -14.18
C PHE A 9 -11.02 -5.24 -15.70
N ARG A 10 -11.84 -5.98 -16.47
CA ARG A 10 -11.85 -5.92 -17.95
C ARG A 10 -12.59 -4.71 -18.55
N GLY A 11 -13.56 -4.15 -17.88
CA GLY A 11 -14.47 -3.23 -18.55
C GLY A 11 -14.14 -1.75 -18.34
N ALA A 12 -14.40 -1.25 -17.18
CA ALA A 12 -14.43 0.19 -16.92
C ALA A 12 -13.26 0.68 -16.05
N ALA A 13 -12.71 -0.21 -15.22
CA ALA A 13 -11.76 0.20 -14.19
C ALA A 13 -10.42 0.70 -14.76
N ILE A 14 -9.94 0.13 -15.85
CA ILE A 14 -8.66 0.52 -16.45
C ILE A 14 -8.74 1.91 -17.07
N GLU A 15 -9.77 2.21 -17.84
CA GLU A 15 -9.95 3.55 -18.46
C GLU A 15 -10.27 4.60 -17.39
N MET A 16 -11.14 4.29 -16.42
CA MET A 16 -11.54 5.25 -15.39
C MET A 16 -10.43 5.51 -14.36
N ILE A 17 -9.65 4.48 -13.99
CA ILE A 17 -8.47 4.65 -13.11
C ILE A 17 -7.34 5.38 -13.86
N ALA A 18 -7.29 5.26 -15.19
CA ALA A 18 -6.28 5.93 -16.01
C ALA A 18 -6.46 7.44 -16.07
N ASP A 19 -7.70 7.94 -16.11
CA ASP A 19 -8.01 9.33 -16.46
C ASP A 19 -8.47 10.20 -15.27
N ARG A 20 -8.97 9.60 -14.19
CA ARG A 20 -9.40 10.37 -13.02
C ARG A 20 -8.32 10.41 -11.95
N THR A 21 -7.82 11.56 -11.79
CA THR A 21 -6.77 12.04 -10.90
C THR A 21 -7.05 11.65 -9.45
N ILE A 22 -6.38 10.61 -8.95
CA ILE A 22 -5.92 10.71 -7.56
C ILE A 22 -5.00 11.93 -7.61
N SER A 23 -5.44 13.04 -7.03
CA SER A 23 -4.69 14.28 -7.04
C SER A 23 -3.22 13.97 -6.71
N GLU A 24 -2.32 14.22 -7.64
CA GLU A 24 -0.86 14.05 -7.47
C GLU A 24 -0.28 14.99 -6.40
N GLN A 25 -1.12 15.82 -5.78
CA GLN A 25 -0.76 16.71 -4.69
C GLN A 25 -0.74 16.06 -3.30
N SER A 26 -0.62 14.74 -3.20
CA SER A 26 -0.20 14.17 -1.92
C SER A 26 1.30 14.35 -1.75
N HIS A 27 1.75 15.56 -1.45
CA HIS A 27 3.02 15.81 -0.78
C HIS A 27 2.99 15.25 0.65
N THR A 28 2.62 13.98 0.79
CA THR A 28 2.83 13.30 2.04
C THR A 28 4.27 12.82 2.01
N VAL A 29 5.16 13.67 2.47
CA VAL A 29 6.47 13.22 2.92
C VAL A 29 6.19 12.32 4.12
N ALA A 30 6.03 11.03 3.87
CA ALA A 30 5.96 10.03 4.91
C ALA A 30 7.36 9.96 5.53
N ASP A 31 7.62 10.84 6.48
CA ASP A 31 8.87 10.90 7.20
C ASP A 31 8.76 10.01 8.44
N LYS A 32 9.74 9.11 8.62
CA LYS A 32 9.86 8.32 9.86
C LYS A 32 9.95 9.20 11.11
N SER A 33 10.33 10.46 10.98
CA SER A 33 10.30 11.44 12.05
C SER A 33 8.89 11.73 12.53
N LEU A 34 7.89 11.71 11.65
CA LEU A 34 6.49 11.92 12.01
C LEU A 34 5.94 10.76 12.85
N LEU A 35 6.28 9.51 12.48
CA LEU A 35 5.91 8.34 13.28
C LEU A 35 6.55 8.40 14.67
N LYS A 36 7.84 8.77 14.74
CA LYS A 36 8.52 8.98 16.02
C LYS A 36 7.86 10.09 16.85
N LYS A 37 7.53 11.23 16.24
CA LYS A 37 6.85 12.33 16.92
C LYS A 37 5.46 11.94 17.42
N ALA A 38 4.71 11.17 16.62
CA ALA A 38 3.38 10.69 17.01
C ALA A 38 3.42 9.73 18.20
N VAL A 39 4.44 8.85 18.26
CA VAL A 39 4.60 7.86 19.35
C VAL A 39 5.22 8.46 20.60
N HIS A 40 6.23 9.31 20.45
CA HIS A 40 7.00 9.86 21.60
C HIS A 40 6.53 11.22 22.09
N GLY A 41 5.56 11.87 21.39
CA GLY A 41 5.12 13.23 21.72
C GLY A 41 6.25 14.26 21.57
N HIS A 42 6.05 15.46 22.11
CA HIS A 42 7.03 16.54 22.14
C HIS A 42 7.97 16.47 23.38
N GLU A 43 8.13 15.30 23.99
CA GLU A 43 8.97 15.22 25.19
C GLU A 43 10.46 15.30 24.85
N GLU A 44 11.10 16.31 25.44
CA GLU A 44 12.57 16.45 25.52
C GLU A 44 13.19 15.21 26.18
N LYS A 45 14.42 14.92 25.79
CA LYS A 45 15.26 13.78 26.20
C LYS A 45 15.12 13.44 27.70
N LYS A 46 14.21 12.54 28.03
CA LYS A 46 14.18 11.90 29.35
C LYS A 46 14.98 10.60 29.37
N PRO A 47 15.58 10.22 30.51
CA PRO A 47 16.36 9.00 30.63
C PRO A 47 15.50 7.77 30.29
N MET A 48 16.16 6.75 29.73
CA MET A 48 15.56 5.50 29.25
C MET A 48 14.80 4.78 30.37
N ASN A 49 13.48 5.00 30.41
CA ASN A 49 12.55 4.32 31.31
C ASN A 49 11.92 3.14 30.55
N LYS A 50 11.32 2.16 31.25
CA LYS A 50 10.62 1.00 30.64
C LYS A 50 9.62 1.41 29.56
N ARG A 51 8.94 2.54 29.71
CA ARG A 51 8.01 3.13 28.75
C ARG A 51 8.73 3.55 27.46
N SER A 52 9.90 4.17 27.55
CA SER A 52 10.73 4.56 26.39
C SER A 52 11.22 3.34 25.60
N LEU A 53 11.52 2.22 26.26
CA LEU A 53 11.91 0.97 25.60
C LEU A 53 10.71 0.35 24.85
N GLN A 54 9.53 0.35 25.47
CA GLN A 54 8.30 -0.13 24.84
C GLN A 54 7.94 0.73 23.60
N ASP A 55 8.02 2.06 23.71
CA ASP A 55 7.78 2.98 22.61
C ASP A 55 8.78 2.76 21.47
N HIS A 56 10.02 2.48 21.80
CA HIS A 56 11.06 2.18 20.79
C HIS A 56 10.81 0.84 20.10
N LEU A 57 10.45 -0.20 20.84
CA LEU A 57 10.07 -1.51 20.29
C LEU A 57 8.80 -1.40 19.43
N PHE A 58 7.80 -0.64 19.89
CA PHE A 58 6.61 -0.35 19.12
C PHE A 58 6.97 0.36 17.81
N THR A 59 7.71 1.46 17.87
CA THR A 59 8.13 2.19 16.67
C THR A 59 8.92 1.30 15.70
N MET A 60 9.77 0.42 16.19
CA MET A 60 10.54 -0.52 15.38
C MET A 60 9.62 -1.58 14.73
N ALA A 61 8.68 -2.14 15.49
CA ALA A 61 7.71 -3.11 14.98
C ALA A 61 6.79 -2.51 13.89
N PHE A 62 6.37 -1.25 14.08
CA PHE A 62 5.46 -0.54 13.17
C PHE A 62 6.17 0.28 12.08
N SER A 63 7.51 0.32 12.04
CA SER A 63 8.27 1.01 10.98
C SER A 63 8.35 0.21 9.66
N GLY A 64 8.07 -1.09 9.70
CA GLY A 64 7.95 -1.96 8.53
C GLY A 64 6.50 -2.15 8.08
N PHE A 65 6.24 -3.21 7.33
CA PHE A 65 4.85 -3.62 7.08
C PHE A 65 4.24 -4.17 8.36
N VAL A 66 3.09 -3.62 8.76
CA VAL A 66 2.27 -4.22 9.82
C VAL A 66 1.49 -5.37 9.21
N TYR A 67 0.81 -5.09 8.11
CA TYR A 67 0.08 -6.06 7.31
C TYR A 67 0.05 -5.62 5.82
N PRO A 68 0.19 -6.56 4.87
CA PRO A 68 0.20 -6.24 3.45
C PRO A 68 -1.20 -6.10 2.83
N GLN A 69 -2.26 -6.44 3.58
CA GLN A 69 -3.65 -6.33 3.15
C GLN A 69 -4.56 -6.00 4.33
N ILE A 70 -5.74 -5.49 4.03
CA ILE A 70 -6.79 -5.15 5.00
C ILE A 70 -7.71 -6.36 5.16
N TRP A 71 -8.34 -6.51 6.32
CA TRP A 71 -9.22 -7.60 6.66
C TRP A 71 -10.71 -7.21 6.59
N GLU A 72 -10.99 -5.90 6.51
CA GLU A 72 -12.33 -5.39 6.30
C GLU A 72 -12.82 -5.70 4.89
N ASP A 73 -14.12 -5.93 4.75
CA ASP A 73 -14.76 -6.19 3.48
C ASP A 73 -15.20 -4.86 2.83
N PRO A 74 -14.53 -4.42 1.76
CA PRO A 74 -14.88 -3.17 1.10
C PRO A 74 -16.24 -3.22 0.39
N GLU A 75 -16.79 -4.41 0.11
CA GLU A 75 -18.13 -4.57 -0.47
C GLU A 75 -19.22 -4.18 0.52
N VAL A 76 -18.94 -4.19 1.83
CA VAL A 76 -19.84 -3.66 2.85
C VAL A 76 -19.74 -2.14 2.93
N ASP A 77 -18.54 -1.58 2.82
CA ASP A 77 -18.31 -0.14 2.95
C ASP A 77 -18.97 0.66 1.82
N ILE A 78 -18.89 0.17 0.57
CA ILE A 78 -19.40 0.88 -0.60
C ILE A 78 -20.89 1.22 -0.46
N PRO A 79 -21.80 0.27 -0.22
CA PRO A 79 -23.21 0.58 -0.03
C PRO A 79 -23.52 1.30 1.30
N ALA A 80 -22.81 0.96 2.38
CA ALA A 80 -23.04 1.58 3.69
C ALA A 80 -22.71 3.08 3.68
N LEU A 81 -21.61 3.47 3.01
CA LEU A 81 -21.18 4.86 2.85
C LEU A 81 -21.76 5.54 1.62
N LYS A 82 -22.54 4.81 0.79
CA LYS A 82 -23.11 5.28 -0.47
C LYS A 82 -22.05 5.91 -1.37
N ILE A 83 -20.95 5.21 -1.53
CA ILE A 83 -19.83 5.69 -2.38
C ILE A 83 -20.28 5.67 -3.84
N ASP A 84 -20.10 6.81 -4.53
CA ASP A 84 -20.46 7.05 -5.91
C ASP A 84 -19.46 8.00 -6.60
N GLY A 85 -19.78 8.37 -7.85
CA GLY A 85 -18.94 9.25 -8.67
C GLY A 85 -18.78 10.69 -8.14
N ASP A 86 -19.66 11.16 -7.27
CA ASP A 86 -19.58 12.50 -6.65
C ASP A 86 -18.86 12.48 -5.31
N SER A 87 -18.59 11.31 -4.77
CA SER A 87 -17.99 11.10 -3.46
C SER A 87 -16.57 11.64 -3.40
N ARG A 88 -16.23 12.28 -2.26
CA ARG A 88 -14.87 12.69 -1.91
C ARG A 88 -14.47 11.93 -0.64
N ILE A 89 -13.51 11.06 -0.76
CA ILE A 89 -13.14 10.10 0.28
C ILE A 89 -11.83 10.53 0.92
N MET A 90 -11.79 10.52 2.26
CA MET A 90 -10.54 10.57 3.02
C MET A 90 -10.44 9.28 3.83
N THR A 91 -9.31 8.58 3.73
CA THR A 91 -9.12 7.29 4.39
C THR A 91 -7.67 7.06 4.78
N ILE A 92 -7.45 6.14 5.72
CA ILE A 92 -6.11 5.65 6.05
C ILE A 92 -5.65 4.68 4.94
N CYS A 93 -4.41 4.83 4.46
CA CYS A 93 -3.89 3.99 3.38
C CYS A 93 -3.83 2.52 3.77
N SER A 94 -3.29 2.22 4.97
CA SER A 94 -3.18 0.86 5.47
C SER A 94 -2.61 -0.10 4.41
N GLY A 95 -3.19 -1.28 4.20
CA GLY A 95 -2.83 -2.20 3.12
C GLY A 95 -3.24 -1.74 1.72
N GLY A 96 -4.07 -0.70 1.60
CA GLY A 96 -4.51 -0.11 0.33
C GLY A 96 -5.63 -0.89 -0.39
N CYS A 97 -6.10 -2.02 0.14
CA CYS A 97 -7.10 -2.85 -0.55
C CYS A 97 -8.44 -2.13 -0.70
N ASN A 98 -8.95 -1.51 0.38
CA ASN A 98 -10.22 -0.78 0.34
C ASN A 98 -10.18 0.38 -0.65
N ILE A 99 -9.05 1.13 -0.69
CA ILE A 99 -8.85 2.22 -1.65
C ILE A 99 -8.99 1.72 -3.08
N MET A 100 -8.38 0.57 -3.40
CA MET A 100 -8.45 0.00 -4.74
C MET A 100 -9.89 -0.43 -5.09
N ASN A 101 -10.65 -0.91 -4.11
CA ASN A 101 -12.07 -1.22 -4.32
C ASN A 101 -12.92 0.04 -4.47
N TYR A 102 -12.70 1.08 -3.64
CA TYR A 102 -13.45 2.35 -3.79
C TYR A 102 -13.23 3.01 -5.15
N LEU A 103 -12.07 2.80 -5.78
CA LEU A 103 -11.82 3.30 -7.15
C LEU A 103 -12.76 2.70 -8.18
N THR A 104 -13.35 1.53 -7.93
CA THR A 104 -14.31 0.91 -8.87
C THR A 104 -15.62 1.72 -8.99
N GLU A 105 -15.96 2.51 -7.98
CA GLU A 105 -17.13 3.40 -7.98
C GLU A 105 -16.82 4.78 -8.61
N ALA A 106 -15.60 4.95 -9.11
CA ALA A 106 -15.13 6.19 -9.75
C ALA A 106 -15.39 7.47 -8.96
N PRO A 107 -15.07 7.52 -7.65
CA PRO A 107 -15.33 8.69 -6.84
C PRO A 107 -14.56 9.91 -7.37
N LYS A 108 -15.07 11.11 -7.05
CA LYS A 108 -14.47 12.37 -7.47
C LYS A 108 -13.03 12.54 -6.99
N SER A 109 -12.73 12.08 -5.77
CA SER A 109 -11.37 12.05 -5.24
C SER A 109 -11.24 11.07 -4.08
N ILE A 110 -10.03 10.46 -3.94
CA ILE A 110 -9.64 9.71 -2.75
C ILE A 110 -8.34 10.29 -2.21
N HIS A 111 -8.35 10.72 -0.96
CA HIS A 111 -7.17 11.14 -0.22
C HIS A 111 -6.79 10.06 0.77
N ALA A 112 -5.75 9.30 0.43
CA ALA A 112 -5.23 8.23 1.28
C ALA A 112 -4.01 8.75 2.07
N ILE A 113 -4.11 8.70 3.39
CA ILE A 113 -3.06 9.15 4.30
C ILE A 113 -2.55 8.00 5.16
N ASP A 114 -1.27 7.99 5.47
CA ASP A 114 -0.68 7.04 6.42
C ASP A 114 0.61 7.61 7.02
N LEU A 115 0.83 7.35 8.30
CA LEU A 115 2.09 7.68 8.96
C LEU A 115 3.21 6.70 8.59
N ASN A 116 2.85 5.49 8.14
CA ASN A 116 3.80 4.47 7.76
C ASN A 116 4.18 4.58 6.27
N PRO A 117 5.42 4.98 5.95
CA PRO A 117 5.86 5.11 4.56
C PRO A 117 5.81 3.80 3.76
N SER A 118 5.88 2.65 4.44
CA SER A 118 5.77 1.35 3.77
C SER A 118 4.34 1.10 3.26
N HIS A 119 3.33 1.51 4.03
CA HIS A 119 1.92 1.43 3.61
C HIS A 119 1.63 2.37 2.44
N VAL A 120 2.12 3.61 2.48
CA VAL A 120 2.00 4.55 1.35
C VAL A 120 2.65 3.96 0.08
N ALA A 121 3.86 3.42 0.21
CA ALA A 121 4.55 2.78 -0.91
C ALA A 121 3.81 1.54 -1.44
N LEU A 122 3.15 0.77 -0.56
CA LEU A 122 2.33 -0.38 -0.96
C LEU A 122 1.06 0.05 -1.71
N GLY A 123 0.35 1.06 -1.21
CA GLY A 123 -0.84 1.59 -1.87
C GLY A 123 -0.52 2.13 -3.27
N ARG A 124 0.58 2.88 -3.42
CA ARG A 124 1.05 3.38 -4.73
C ARG A 124 1.48 2.24 -5.66
N LEU A 125 2.14 1.21 -5.13
CA LEU A 125 2.49 0.02 -5.90
C LEU A 125 1.24 -0.70 -6.43
N LYS A 126 0.22 -0.90 -5.58
CA LYS A 126 -1.07 -1.52 -5.96
C LYS A 126 -1.75 -0.73 -7.08
N LYS A 127 -1.86 0.61 -6.92
CA LYS A 127 -2.40 1.49 -7.95
C LYS A 127 -1.66 1.34 -9.28
N ALA A 128 -0.33 1.41 -9.25
CA ALA A 128 0.48 1.28 -10.45
C ALA A 128 0.35 -0.11 -11.09
N ALA A 129 0.29 -1.17 -10.28
CA ALA A 129 0.11 -2.53 -10.78
C ALA A 129 -1.24 -2.71 -11.49
N ILE A 130 -2.33 -2.20 -10.92
CA ILE A 130 -3.66 -2.23 -11.54
C ILE A 130 -3.64 -1.51 -12.89
N LYS A 131 -2.92 -0.39 -12.98
CA LYS A 131 -2.88 0.44 -14.19
C LYS A 131 -1.98 -0.12 -15.29
N TYR A 132 -0.86 -0.74 -14.95
CA TYR A 132 0.22 -1.00 -15.90
C TYR A 132 0.54 -2.49 -16.11
N LEU A 133 0.06 -3.39 -15.27
CA LEU A 133 0.18 -4.82 -15.55
C LEU A 133 -0.68 -5.20 -16.78
N PRO A 134 -0.21 -6.13 -17.62
CA PRO A 134 -0.84 -6.40 -18.92
C PRO A 134 -2.22 -7.06 -18.81
N ASP A 135 -2.49 -7.78 -17.72
CA ASP A 135 -3.71 -8.56 -17.57
C ASP A 135 -4.02 -8.89 -16.10
N TYR A 136 -5.24 -9.41 -15.89
CA TYR A 136 -5.71 -9.81 -14.57
C TYR A 136 -4.87 -10.95 -13.98
N GLU A 137 -4.44 -11.88 -14.79
CA GLU A 137 -3.63 -13.03 -14.35
C GLU A 137 -2.32 -12.55 -13.73
N SER A 138 -1.66 -11.58 -14.36
CA SER A 138 -0.45 -10.94 -13.83
C SER A 138 -0.72 -10.21 -12.51
N LEU A 139 -1.86 -9.51 -12.39
CA LEU A 139 -2.26 -8.85 -11.16
C LEU A 139 -2.55 -9.85 -10.04
N PHE A 140 -3.27 -10.92 -10.37
CA PHE A 140 -3.58 -11.99 -9.41
C PHE A 140 -2.32 -12.72 -8.96
N LEU A 141 -1.41 -12.99 -9.88
CA LEU A 141 -0.12 -13.59 -9.55
C LEU A 141 0.70 -12.68 -8.62
N PHE A 142 0.64 -11.36 -8.87
CA PHE A 142 1.41 -10.37 -8.11
C PHE A 142 0.88 -10.18 -6.69
N PHE A 143 -0.44 -10.04 -6.51
CA PHE A 143 -1.06 -9.73 -5.21
C PHE A 143 -1.92 -10.86 -4.65
N GLY A 144 -2.44 -11.75 -5.46
CA GLY A 144 -3.21 -12.90 -5.00
C GLY A 144 -2.33 -14.02 -4.49
N CYS A 145 -1.38 -14.48 -5.30
CA CYS A 145 -0.41 -15.50 -4.92
C CYS A 145 0.78 -14.89 -4.18
N ALA A 146 1.35 -13.82 -4.73
CA ALA A 146 2.48 -13.05 -4.18
C ALA A 146 3.74 -13.89 -3.85
N ASP A 147 3.98 -14.98 -4.58
CA ASP A 147 5.07 -15.94 -4.34
C ASP A 147 5.73 -16.48 -5.61
N ASP A 148 5.57 -15.79 -6.74
CA ASP A 148 6.10 -16.19 -8.02
C ASP A 148 7.30 -15.31 -8.45
N PRO A 149 8.41 -15.92 -8.94
CA PRO A 149 9.55 -15.17 -9.45
C PRO A 149 9.24 -14.20 -10.59
N ARG A 150 8.20 -14.48 -11.41
CA ARG A 150 7.73 -13.58 -12.48
C ARG A 150 7.28 -12.23 -11.97
N ASN A 151 6.85 -12.13 -10.70
CA ASN A 151 6.43 -10.87 -10.10
C ASN A 151 7.53 -9.81 -10.10
N VAL A 152 8.78 -10.21 -9.90
CA VAL A 152 9.91 -9.27 -9.95
C VAL A 152 10.16 -8.78 -11.37
N ALA A 153 10.08 -9.66 -12.37
CA ALA A 153 10.20 -9.26 -13.77
C ALA A 153 9.03 -8.35 -14.21
N ASN A 154 7.81 -8.66 -13.78
CA ASN A 154 6.64 -7.84 -14.03
C ASN A 154 6.76 -6.45 -13.37
N TYR A 155 7.30 -6.38 -12.15
CA TYR A 155 7.59 -5.12 -11.51
C TYR A 155 8.58 -4.29 -12.33
N ASP A 156 9.73 -4.86 -12.68
CA ASP A 156 10.77 -4.15 -13.40
C ASP A 156 10.30 -3.65 -14.77
N ARG A 157 9.50 -4.45 -15.47
CA ARG A 157 9.06 -4.17 -16.84
C ARG A 157 7.86 -3.21 -16.89
N TYR A 158 6.86 -3.43 -16.06
CA TYR A 158 5.55 -2.78 -16.21
C TYR A 158 5.23 -1.77 -15.12
N ILE A 159 5.78 -1.91 -13.91
CA ILE A 159 5.38 -1.10 -12.77
C ILE A 159 6.43 -0.04 -12.44
N ALA A 160 7.68 -0.44 -12.26
CA ALA A 160 8.76 0.43 -11.80
C ALA A 160 8.98 1.68 -12.65
N PRO A 161 8.83 1.66 -14.00
CA PRO A 161 8.98 2.86 -14.84
C PRO A 161 7.94 3.95 -14.53
N HIS A 162 6.81 3.60 -13.92
CA HIS A 162 5.69 4.50 -13.66
C HIS A 162 5.55 4.90 -12.17
N LEU A 163 6.47 4.46 -11.33
CA LEU A 163 6.49 4.84 -9.93
C LEU A 163 7.19 6.17 -9.71
N ASP A 164 6.69 6.95 -8.76
CA ASP A 164 7.42 8.10 -8.24
C ASP A 164 8.72 7.67 -7.52
N ASP A 165 9.65 8.61 -7.40
CA ASP A 165 10.99 8.36 -6.82
C ASP A 165 10.96 7.79 -5.42
N PHE A 166 10.01 8.22 -4.58
CA PHE A 166 9.87 7.72 -3.21
C PHE A 166 9.46 6.24 -3.22
N THR A 167 8.42 5.91 -3.99
CA THR A 167 7.88 4.55 -4.08
C THR A 167 8.89 3.60 -4.73
N ARG A 168 9.52 4.05 -5.81
CA ARG A 168 10.56 3.28 -6.49
C ARG A 168 11.74 2.99 -5.58
N ARG A 169 12.30 4.00 -4.91
CA ARG A 169 13.40 3.81 -3.94
C ARG A 169 13.01 2.90 -2.80
N HIS A 170 11.76 2.93 -2.36
CA HIS A 170 11.27 2.04 -1.31
C HIS A 170 11.36 0.57 -1.74
N TRP A 171 10.89 0.22 -2.94
CA TRP A 171 10.84 -1.17 -3.43
C TRP A 171 12.19 -1.66 -3.97
N ASP A 172 13.00 -0.80 -4.54
CA ASP A 172 14.35 -1.13 -5.03
C ASP A 172 15.39 -1.21 -3.93
N LYS A 173 15.09 -0.70 -2.73
CA LYS A 173 16.03 -0.75 -1.59
C LYS A 173 16.46 -2.18 -1.31
N VAL A 174 17.80 -2.38 -1.23
CA VAL A 174 18.38 -3.66 -0.84
C VAL A 174 18.24 -3.87 0.66
N VAL A 175 17.70 -5.02 1.05
CA VAL A 175 17.51 -5.45 2.44
C VAL A 175 18.21 -6.79 2.63
N PHE A 176 19.32 -6.78 3.35
CA PHE A 176 20.07 -8.00 3.63
C PHE A 176 19.27 -8.95 4.56
N PRO A 177 19.25 -10.26 4.32
CA PRO A 177 19.90 -11.03 3.23
C PRO A 177 19.02 -11.22 1.99
N HIS A 178 17.88 -10.56 1.90
CA HIS A 178 16.80 -10.87 0.95
C HIS A 178 16.96 -10.21 -0.44
N GLY A 179 17.93 -9.31 -0.62
CA GLY A 179 18.10 -8.51 -1.83
C GLY A 179 17.14 -7.33 -1.90
N ARG A 180 16.68 -6.95 -3.11
CA ARG A 180 15.72 -5.85 -3.26
C ARG A 180 14.43 -6.15 -2.50
N ARG A 181 13.82 -5.12 -1.89
CA ARG A 181 12.57 -5.30 -1.13
C ARG A 181 11.44 -5.89 -1.97
N ILE A 182 11.35 -5.56 -3.25
CA ILE A 182 10.38 -6.15 -4.18
C ILE A 182 10.47 -7.68 -4.26
N ASN A 183 11.59 -8.30 -3.89
CA ASN A 183 11.74 -9.75 -3.84
C ASN A 183 10.79 -10.44 -2.85
N MET A 184 10.12 -9.67 -1.97
CA MET A 184 9.06 -10.21 -1.10
C MET A 184 7.93 -10.83 -1.93
N PHE A 185 7.65 -10.31 -3.11
CA PHE A 185 6.60 -10.82 -4.01
C PHE A 185 6.93 -12.14 -4.73
N LYS A 186 8.17 -12.60 -4.67
CA LYS A 186 8.55 -13.93 -5.14
C LYS A 186 8.73 -14.97 -4.04
N LYS A 187 8.57 -14.54 -2.77
CA LYS A 187 8.80 -15.37 -1.58
C LYS A 187 7.61 -15.36 -0.63
N ASN A 188 6.41 -15.12 -1.15
CA ASN A 188 5.19 -14.95 -0.41
C ASN A 188 5.19 -13.67 0.45
N LEU A 189 4.69 -12.57 -0.12
CA LEU A 189 4.55 -11.27 0.55
C LEU A 189 3.88 -11.39 1.92
N TYR A 190 2.91 -12.28 2.06
CA TYR A 190 2.10 -12.43 3.27
C TYR A 190 2.84 -13.01 4.48
N LYS A 191 4.01 -13.58 4.26
CA LYS A 191 4.93 -14.00 5.34
C LYS A 191 5.72 -12.83 5.92
N TYR A 192 5.65 -11.66 5.27
CA TYR A 192 6.33 -10.46 5.74
C TYR A 192 5.36 -9.56 6.49
N GLY A 193 5.88 -8.80 7.40
CA GLY A 193 5.10 -7.93 8.27
C GLY A 193 4.93 -8.52 9.67
N LEU A 194 4.32 -7.72 10.54
CA LEU A 194 4.14 -8.11 11.94
C LEU A 194 3.23 -9.35 12.07
N LEU A 195 2.12 -9.36 11.31
CA LEU A 195 1.13 -10.45 11.37
C LEU A 195 1.52 -11.67 10.54
N GLY A 196 2.45 -11.56 9.60
CA GLY A 196 2.92 -12.70 8.81
C GLY A 196 3.88 -13.63 9.56
N LYS A 197 4.22 -13.29 10.82
CA LYS A 197 5.11 -14.07 11.69
C LYS A 197 4.35 -14.93 12.71
N PHE A 198 3.04 -14.80 12.78
CA PHE A 198 2.13 -15.58 13.60
C PHE A 198 1.23 -16.46 12.73
#